data_7088d17857d94f2da1801ed9677c4f47
#
_entry.id   7088d17857d94f2da1801ed9677c4f47
#
_cell.length_a   1.000
_cell.length_b   1.000
_cell.length_c   1.000
_cell.angle_alpha   90.00
_cell.angle_beta   90.00
_cell.angle_gamma   90.00
#
_symmetry.space_group_name_H-M   'P 1'
#
loop_
_entity.id
_entity.type
_entity.pdbx_description
1 polymer ?
#
loop_
_entity_poly.entity_id
_entity_poly.type
_entity_poly.pdbx_seq_one_letter_code
_entity_poly.pdbx_strand_id
1 'polypeptide(L)'
;MRSLRLLFPALLFVIPSAAAAQGATAAPDERAAVLAVVQRLWDAMKARDTAMARSVFDSSAMLSRAVTRNGEARVQLTPVSAFLEALSHATEPWNERMFSPEVRIDGSLATVWTEYDFHLGDKFSHCGVDAFQLLKTSAGWKIVALSDTARREGCQKQR
;
A
#
# COMPACT_ATOMS: atom_id res chain seq x y z
N MET A 1 64.72 -42.82 -30.96
CA MET A 1 63.26 -42.80 -30.93
C MET A 1 62.84 -41.78 -29.89
N ARG A 2 62.45 -40.57 -30.33
CA ARG A 2 62.09 -39.47 -29.44
C ARG A 2 60.51 -39.38 -29.38
N SER A 3 59.93 -39.66 -28.23
CA SER A 3 58.46 -39.58 -28.01
C SER A 3 58.04 -38.13 -27.78
N LEU A 4 57.25 -37.59 -28.70
CA LEU A 4 56.71 -36.27 -28.66
C LEU A 4 55.40 -36.33 -27.77
N ARG A 5 55.46 -35.71 -26.59
CA ARG A 5 54.25 -35.59 -25.71
C ARG A 5 53.48 -34.33 -26.09
N LEU A 6 52.33 -34.49 -26.67
CA LEU A 6 51.35 -33.45 -26.92
C LEU A 6 50.66 -33.04 -25.60
N LEU A 7 50.90 -31.79 -25.16
CA LEU A 7 50.17 -31.15 -24.07
C LEU A 7 48.88 -30.51 -24.62
N PHE A 8 47.73 -31.03 -24.24
CA PHE A 8 46.44 -30.40 -24.50
C PHE A 8 46.17 -29.37 -23.39
N PRO A 9 45.87 -28.09 -23.72
CA PRO A 9 45.41 -27.14 -22.73
C PRO A 9 43.94 -27.38 -22.40
N ALA A 10 43.61 -27.64 -21.12
CA ALA A 10 42.26 -27.71 -20.60
C ALA A 10 41.67 -26.28 -20.54
N LEU A 11 40.70 -26.02 -21.40
CA LEU A 11 39.94 -24.78 -21.39
C LEU A 11 38.90 -24.83 -20.26
N LEU A 12 39.14 -24.13 -19.14
CA LEU A 12 38.12 -23.94 -18.07
C LEU A 12 37.07 -22.99 -18.58
N PHE A 13 35.87 -23.51 -18.84
CA PHE A 13 34.65 -22.70 -19.03
C PHE A 13 34.18 -22.21 -17.68
N VAL A 14 34.33 -20.92 -17.38
CA VAL A 14 33.69 -20.25 -16.27
C VAL A 14 32.25 -19.92 -16.70
N ILE A 15 31.27 -20.66 -16.17
CA ILE A 15 29.85 -20.38 -16.38
C ILE A 15 29.47 -19.26 -15.38
N PRO A 16 29.01 -18.09 -15.81
CA PRO A 16 28.51 -17.09 -14.90
C PRO A 16 27.22 -17.59 -14.28
N SER A 17 27.21 -17.83 -12.96
CA SER A 17 25.97 -18.06 -12.20
C SER A 17 25.16 -16.77 -12.20
N ALA A 18 24.07 -16.73 -12.97
CA ALA A 18 23.04 -15.71 -12.84
C ALA A 18 22.36 -15.91 -11.48
N ALA A 19 22.74 -15.09 -10.50
CA ALA A 19 22.00 -14.98 -9.26
C ALA A 19 20.63 -14.39 -9.59
N ALA A 20 19.60 -15.24 -9.62
CA ALA A 20 18.22 -14.80 -9.65
C ALA A 20 17.99 -13.99 -8.38
N ALA A 21 17.72 -12.69 -8.53
CA ALA A 21 17.22 -11.84 -7.44
C ALA A 21 15.86 -12.38 -7.03
N GLN A 22 15.85 -13.30 -6.05
CA GLN A 22 14.64 -13.72 -5.37
C GLN A 22 14.17 -12.51 -4.57
N GLY A 23 13.06 -11.91 -4.97
CA GLY A 23 12.39 -10.89 -4.19
C GLY A 23 12.19 -11.43 -2.78
N ALA A 24 12.88 -10.84 -1.81
CA ALA A 24 12.77 -11.25 -0.41
C ALA A 24 11.30 -11.12 0.02
N THR A 25 10.64 -12.23 0.30
CA THR A 25 9.35 -12.21 0.97
C THR A 25 9.56 -11.54 2.33
N ALA A 26 8.89 -10.42 2.55
CA ALA A 26 8.99 -9.68 3.81
C ALA A 26 8.69 -10.62 4.99
N ALA A 27 9.45 -10.46 6.07
CA ALA A 27 9.20 -11.22 7.29
C ALA A 27 7.75 -11.02 7.74
N PRO A 28 7.07 -12.06 8.27
CA PRO A 28 5.66 -11.99 8.66
C PRO A 28 5.32 -10.84 9.61
N ASP A 29 6.24 -10.44 10.47
CA ASP A 29 6.12 -9.32 11.39
C ASP A 29 6.11 -7.95 10.68
N GLU A 30 6.92 -7.75 9.64
CA GLU A 30 6.95 -6.52 8.86
C GLU A 30 5.65 -6.33 8.06
N ARG A 31 5.13 -7.40 7.45
CA ARG A 31 3.84 -7.36 6.79
C ARG A 31 2.71 -6.97 7.76
N ALA A 32 2.70 -7.57 8.95
CA ALA A 32 1.71 -7.25 9.98
C ALA A 32 1.86 -5.81 10.46
N ALA A 33 3.10 -5.30 10.63
CA ALA A 33 3.36 -3.92 11.01
C ALA A 33 2.84 -2.90 9.97
N VAL A 34 3.04 -3.17 8.68
CA VAL A 34 2.49 -2.34 7.59
C VAL A 34 0.96 -2.32 7.61
N LEU A 35 0.32 -3.50 7.69
CA LEU A 35 -1.14 -3.60 7.74
C LEU A 35 -1.73 -2.94 8.99
N ALA A 36 -1.03 -2.99 10.12
CA ALA A 36 -1.47 -2.33 11.36
C ALA A 36 -1.54 -0.81 11.21
N VAL A 37 -0.69 -0.19 10.38
CA VAL A 37 -0.76 1.26 10.11
C VAL A 37 -2.02 1.59 9.30
N VAL A 38 -2.36 0.80 8.28
CA VAL A 38 -3.58 0.97 7.49
C VAL A 38 -4.81 0.76 8.38
N GLN A 39 -4.83 -0.31 9.17
CA GLN A 39 -5.93 -0.59 10.10
C GLN A 39 -6.11 0.55 11.11
N ARG A 40 -5.01 1.09 11.64
CA ARG A 40 -5.06 2.22 12.57
C ARG A 40 -5.67 3.48 11.95
N LEU A 41 -5.45 3.74 10.65
CA LEU A 41 -6.15 4.83 9.96
C LEU A 41 -7.65 4.62 9.98
N TRP A 42 -8.12 3.41 9.66
CA TRP A 42 -9.55 3.10 9.61
C TRP A 42 -10.20 3.07 10.99
N ASP A 43 -9.49 2.58 12.01
CA ASP A 43 -9.95 2.69 13.40
C ASP A 43 -10.11 4.15 13.83
N ALA A 44 -9.17 5.02 13.40
CA ALA A 44 -9.25 6.45 13.64
C ALA A 44 -10.43 7.11 12.91
N MET A 45 -10.69 6.73 11.65
CA MET A 45 -11.83 7.20 10.87
C MET A 45 -13.15 6.79 11.51
N LYS A 46 -13.26 5.55 11.95
CA LYS A 46 -14.42 5.04 12.68
C LYS A 46 -14.64 5.77 14.02
N ALA A 47 -13.55 6.01 14.76
CA ALA A 47 -13.61 6.73 16.03
C ALA A 47 -13.75 8.25 15.86
N ARG A 48 -13.56 8.78 14.65
CA ARG A 48 -13.43 10.22 14.35
C ARG A 48 -12.29 10.87 15.13
N ASP A 49 -11.23 10.10 15.38
CA ASP A 49 -10.04 10.53 16.11
C ASP A 49 -9.00 11.10 15.13
N THR A 50 -9.02 12.42 14.96
CA THR A 50 -8.11 13.13 14.05
C THR A 50 -6.65 13.07 14.51
N ALA A 51 -6.40 12.95 15.82
CA ALA A 51 -5.04 12.82 16.34
C ALA A 51 -4.45 11.44 16.01
N MET A 52 -5.22 10.38 16.21
CA MET A 52 -4.84 9.04 15.80
C MET A 52 -4.66 8.94 14.27
N ALA A 53 -5.59 9.50 13.48
CA ALA A 53 -5.48 9.54 12.02
C ALA A 53 -4.20 10.29 11.57
N ARG A 54 -3.91 11.46 12.14
CA ARG A 54 -2.69 12.19 11.84
C ARG A 54 -1.43 11.39 12.15
N SER A 55 -1.44 10.60 13.21
CA SER A 55 -0.26 9.88 13.68
C SER A 55 0.26 8.82 12.71
N VAL A 56 -0.57 8.35 11.78
CA VAL A 56 -0.18 7.32 10.79
C VAL A 56 0.40 7.91 9.51
N PHE A 57 0.16 9.21 9.24
CA PHE A 57 0.70 9.89 8.08
C PHE A 57 2.08 10.52 8.34
N ASP A 58 2.91 10.52 7.31
CA ASP A 58 4.05 11.43 7.24
C ASP A 58 3.56 12.86 7.01
N SER A 59 4.36 13.86 7.39
CA SER A 59 4.02 15.28 7.20
C SER A 59 3.89 15.68 5.73
N SER A 60 4.56 14.98 4.84
CA SER A 60 4.54 15.20 3.37
C SER A 60 3.44 14.41 2.66
N ALA A 61 2.63 13.63 3.38
CA ALA A 61 1.66 12.73 2.79
C ALA A 61 0.58 13.45 1.97
N MET A 62 0.19 12.82 0.85
CA MET A 62 -0.85 13.31 -0.05
C MET A 62 -1.87 12.20 -0.33
N LEU A 63 -3.15 12.57 -0.32
CA LEU A 63 -4.23 11.72 -0.76
C LEU A 63 -4.64 12.11 -2.18
N SER A 64 -4.96 11.13 -3.00
CA SER A 64 -5.44 11.35 -4.36
C SER A 64 -6.57 10.39 -4.70
N ARG A 65 -7.53 10.86 -5.50
CA ARG A 65 -8.63 10.03 -6.00
C ARG A 65 -8.73 10.13 -7.51
N ALA A 66 -8.87 8.98 -8.17
CA ALA A 66 -9.26 8.95 -9.56
C ALA A 66 -10.78 9.17 -9.66
N VAL A 67 -11.18 10.26 -10.30
CA VAL A 67 -12.59 10.63 -10.50
C VAL A 67 -12.92 10.75 -11.99
N THR A 68 -14.15 10.39 -12.37
CA THR A 68 -14.65 10.65 -13.73
C THR A 68 -15.72 11.72 -13.63
N ARG A 69 -15.53 12.84 -14.36
CA ARG A 69 -16.53 13.90 -14.50
C ARG A 69 -16.80 14.16 -15.99
N ASN A 70 -18.05 14.09 -16.37
CA ASN A 70 -18.47 14.29 -17.78
C ASN A 70 -17.73 13.37 -18.78
N GLY A 71 -17.42 12.12 -18.37
CA GLY A 71 -16.69 11.15 -19.17
C GLY A 71 -15.17 11.33 -19.20
N GLU A 72 -14.63 12.37 -18.57
CA GLU A 72 -13.19 12.62 -18.48
C GLU A 72 -12.60 12.13 -17.14
N ALA A 73 -11.51 11.38 -17.22
CA ALA A 73 -10.75 10.98 -16.05
C ALA A 73 -9.94 12.18 -15.51
N ARG A 74 -10.00 12.40 -14.21
CA ARG A 74 -9.29 13.47 -13.51
C ARG A 74 -8.69 12.96 -12.21
N VAL A 75 -7.65 13.64 -11.73
CA VAL A 75 -7.09 13.40 -10.40
C VAL A 75 -7.63 14.48 -9.46
N GLN A 76 -8.20 14.05 -8.34
CA GLN A 76 -8.53 14.92 -7.22
C GLN A 76 -7.46 14.74 -6.15
N LEU A 77 -6.78 15.82 -5.77
CA LEU A 77 -5.81 15.83 -4.68
C LEU A 77 -6.47 16.37 -3.41
N THR A 78 -6.17 15.72 -2.27
CA THR A 78 -6.67 16.10 -0.97
C THR A 78 -5.49 16.13 0.02
N PRO A 79 -5.07 17.30 0.52
CA PRO A 79 -4.08 17.36 1.59
C PRO A 79 -4.58 16.62 2.84
N VAL A 80 -3.66 15.98 3.58
CA VAL A 80 -4.03 15.30 4.84
C VAL A 80 -4.75 16.23 5.81
N SER A 81 -4.38 17.52 5.84
CA SER A 81 -5.07 18.52 6.69
C SER A 81 -6.56 18.66 6.35
N ALA A 82 -6.91 18.70 5.06
CA ALA A 82 -8.31 18.78 4.63
C ALA A 82 -9.08 17.48 4.92
N PHE A 83 -8.43 16.32 4.79
CA PHE A 83 -9.01 15.04 5.20
C PHE A 83 -9.31 15.03 6.70
N LEU A 84 -8.37 15.48 7.54
CA LEU A 84 -8.54 15.51 8.99
C LEU A 84 -9.60 16.53 9.42
N GLU A 85 -9.69 17.68 8.72
CA GLU A 85 -10.76 18.65 8.93
C GLU A 85 -12.12 18.04 8.61
N ALA A 86 -12.28 17.36 7.47
CA ALA A 86 -13.51 16.67 7.11
C ALA A 86 -13.86 15.58 8.14
N LEU A 87 -12.88 14.82 8.63
CA LEU A 87 -13.08 13.82 9.68
C LEU A 87 -13.54 14.44 10.99
N SER A 88 -13.01 15.62 11.38
CA SER A 88 -13.41 16.32 12.60
C SER A 88 -14.87 16.78 12.59
N HIS A 89 -15.40 17.06 11.39
CA HIS A 89 -16.80 17.51 11.19
C HIS A 89 -17.74 16.34 10.85
N ALA A 90 -17.23 15.10 10.77
CA ALA A 90 -18.07 13.95 10.48
C ALA A 90 -19.13 13.76 11.59
N THR A 91 -20.38 13.64 11.19
CA THR A 91 -21.50 13.40 12.12
C THR A 91 -21.66 11.92 12.46
N GLU A 92 -21.22 11.05 11.54
CA GLU A 92 -21.30 9.61 11.68
C GLU A 92 -19.90 8.98 11.55
N PRO A 93 -19.69 7.78 12.14
CA PRO A 93 -18.46 7.03 11.92
C PRO A 93 -18.18 6.77 10.43
N TRP A 94 -16.95 6.93 10.02
CA TRP A 94 -16.47 6.52 8.71
C TRP A 94 -15.94 5.10 8.81
N ASN A 95 -16.77 4.13 8.45
CA ASN A 95 -16.44 2.72 8.54
C ASN A 95 -15.90 2.23 7.21
N GLU A 96 -14.62 1.88 7.19
CA GLU A 96 -13.94 1.30 6.03
C GLU A 96 -13.39 -0.07 6.39
N ARG A 97 -13.48 -1.01 5.44
CA ARG A 97 -13.04 -2.39 5.64
C ARG A 97 -12.22 -2.85 4.45
N MET A 98 -11.12 -3.56 4.74
CA MET A 98 -10.20 -4.07 3.74
C MET A 98 -10.53 -5.51 3.33
N PHE A 99 -10.32 -5.80 2.05
CA PHE A 99 -10.47 -7.13 1.49
C PHE A 99 -9.23 -7.53 0.72
N SER A 100 -8.71 -8.73 1.01
CA SER A 100 -7.61 -9.34 0.27
C SER A 100 -6.38 -8.42 0.06
N PRO A 101 -5.79 -7.84 1.12
CA PRO A 101 -4.69 -6.91 0.96
C PRO A 101 -3.43 -7.58 0.39
N GLU A 102 -2.91 -7.01 -0.70
CA GLU A 102 -1.60 -7.33 -1.26
C GLU A 102 -0.56 -6.37 -0.67
N VAL A 103 0.43 -6.91 0.02
CA VAL A 103 1.53 -6.13 0.61
C VAL A 103 2.83 -6.51 -0.05
N ARG A 104 3.58 -5.52 -0.52
CA ARG A 104 4.95 -5.67 -1.02
C ARG A 104 5.87 -4.79 -0.19
N ILE A 105 7.03 -5.32 0.19
CA ILE A 105 8.02 -4.62 1.02
C ILE A 105 9.39 -4.82 0.40
N ASP A 106 10.13 -3.73 0.29
CA ASP A 106 11.54 -3.70 -0.07
C ASP A 106 12.27 -2.75 0.89
N GLY A 107 12.97 -3.31 1.85
CA GLY A 107 13.66 -2.55 2.91
C GLY A 107 12.72 -1.61 3.65
N SER A 108 12.88 -0.31 3.46
CA SER A 108 12.08 0.74 4.10
C SER A 108 10.90 1.23 3.27
N LEU A 109 10.61 0.63 2.12
CA LEU A 109 9.46 0.94 1.28
C LEU A 109 8.44 -0.19 1.35
N ALA A 110 7.17 0.16 1.55
CA ALA A 110 6.05 -0.76 1.44
C ALA A 110 4.94 -0.20 0.55
N THR A 111 4.20 -1.10 -0.11
CA THR A 111 2.95 -0.79 -0.78
C THR A 111 1.86 -1.73 -0.31
N VAL A 112 0.63 -1.20 -0.18
CA VAL A 112 -0.56 -2.00 0.10
C VAL A 112 -1.59 -1.68 -0.98
N TRP A 113 -2.03 -2.70 -1.68
CA TRP A 113 -3.16 -2.64 -2.60
C TRP A 113 -4.30 -3.43 -1.98
N THR A 114 -5.46 -2.83 -1.78
CA THR A 114 -6.59 -3.52 -1.16
C THR A 114 -7.91 -3.04 -1.74
N GLU A 115 -8.83 -3.97 -1.97
CA GLU A 115 -10.22 -3.61 -2.14
C GLU A 115 -10.79 -3.13 -0.82
N TYR A 116 -11.72 -2.18 -0.88
CA TYR A 116 -12.40 -1.66 0.30
C TYR A 116 -13.90 -1.48 0.08
N ASP A 117 -14.67 -1.44 1.15
CA ASP A 117 -15.98 -0.84 1.19
C ASP A 117 -16.04 0.22 2.29
N PHE A 118 -16.83 1.26 2.02
CA PHE A 118 -16.97 2.42 2.90
C PHE A 118 -18.44 2.64 3.26
N HIS A 119 -18.68 2.84 4.55
CA HIS A 119 -20.00 3.11 5.12
C HIS A 119 -19.96 4.39 5.95
N LEU A 120 -21.06 5.14 5.92
CA LEU A 120 -21.36 6.22 6.87
C LEU A 120 -22.27 5.64 7.94
N GLY A 121 -21.77 5.48 9.16
CA GLY A 121 -22.40 4.64 10.16
C GLY A 121 -22.55 3.22 9.62
N ASP A 122 -23.80 2.73 9.55
CA ASP A 122 -24.15 1.42 9.01
C ASP A 122 -24.56 1.47 7.52
N LYS A 123 -24.67 2.68 6.95
CA LYS A 123 -25.16 2.86 5.59
C LYS A 123 -24.03 2.76 4.58
N PHE A 124 -24.11 1.78 3.67
CA PHE A 124 -23.19 1.66 2.54
C PHE A 124 -23.16 2.94 1.71
N SER A 125 -21.98 3.43 1.40
CA SER A 125 -21.72 4.60 0.57
C SER A 125 -21.10 4.23 -0.79
N HIS A 126 -19.96 3.55 -0.79
CA HIS A 126 -19.23 3.17 -1.98
C HIS A 126 -18.19 2.08 -1.67
N CYS A 127 -17.59 1.54 -2.71
CA CYS A 127 -16.44 0.65 -2.63
C CYS A 127 -15.37 1.08 -3.63
N GLY A 128 -14.20 0.51 -3.52
CA GLY A 128 -13.12 0.81 -4.43
C GLY A 128 -11.88 -0.01 -4.19
N VAL A 129 -10.77 0.57 -4.57
CA VAL A 129 -9.43 0.08 -4.30
C VAL A 129 -8.64 1.21 -3.69
N ASP A 130 -7.92 0.89 -2.61
CA ASP A 130 -6.89 1.74 -2.02
C ASP A 130 -5.51 1.25 -2.42
N ALA A 131 -4.64 2.20 -2.77
CA ALA A 131 -3.23 1.99 -3.03
C ALA A 131 -2.41 2.86 -2.07
N PHE A 132 -1.86 2.24 -1.03
CA PHE A 132 -1.00 2.91 -0.06
C PHE A 132 0.46 2.79 -0.46
N GLN A 133 1.24 3.86 -0.22
CA GLN A 133 2.68 3.83 -0.11
C GLN A 133 3.09 4.20 1.31
N LEU A 134 3.97 3.40 1.89
CA LEU A 134 4.48 3.62 3.25
C LEU A 134 6.01 3.62 3.23
N LEU A 135 6.59 4.48 4.06
CA LEU A 135 8.02 4.47 4.35
C LEU A 135 8.27 4.16 5.81
N LYS A 136 9.31 3.37 6.07
CA LYS A 136 9.76 3.04 7.42
C LYS A 136 10.69 4.14 7.92
N THR A 137 10.30 4.78 9.01
CA THR A 137 11.05 5.83 9.70
C THR A 137 11.56 5.33 11.06
N SER A 138 12.29 6.13 11.80
CA SER A 138 12.65 5.85 13.20
C SER A 138 11.42 5.73 14.13
N ALA A 139 10.28 6.31 13.72
CA ALA A 139 8.99 6.23 14.43
C ALA A 139 8.09 5.11 13.90
N GLY A 140 8.62 4.18 13.08
CA GLY A 140 7.88 3.10 12.46
C GLY A 140 7.37 3.45 11.04
N TRP A 141 6.48 2.61 10.51
CA TRP A 141 5.88 2.81 9.20
C TRP A 141 4.94 4.01 9.18
N LYS A 142 5.05 4.84 8.12
CA LYS A 142 4.20 6.02 7.89
C LYS A 142 3.64 6.00 6.48
N ILE A 143 2.37 6.36 6.32
CA ILE A 143 1.74 6.57 5.01
C ILE A 143 2.30 7.86 4.41
N VAL A 144 2.88 7.77 3.21
CA VAL A 144 3.38 8.91 2.43
C VAL A 144 2.49 9.23 1.25
N ALA A 145 1.72 8.26 0.75
CA ALA A 145 0.71 8.46 -0.27
C ALA A 145 -0.43 7.46 -0.11
N LEU A 146 -1.64 7.92 -0.41
CA LEU A 146 -2.82 7.09 -0.59
C LEU A 146 -3.53 7.55 -1.85
N SER A 147 -3.73 6.61 -2.79
CA SER A 147 -4.57 6.83 -3.97
C SER A 147 -5.74 5.87 -3.95
N ASP A 148 -6.93 6.37 -4.27
CA ASP A 148 -8.12 5.52 -4.25
C ASP A 148 -8.99 5.70 -5.50
N THR A 149 -9.85 4.71 -5.71
CA THR A 149 -11.00 4.79 -6.61
C THR A 149 -12.29 4.65 -5.81
N ALA A 150 -13.39 5.21 -6.31
CA ALA A 150 -14.70 5.07 -5.68
C ALA A 150 -15.77 4.76 -6.71
N ARG A 151 -16.61 3.75 -6.43
CA ARG A 151 -17.74 3.34 -7.26
C ARG A 151 -18.89 2.83 -6.38
N ARG A 152 -20.09 2.78 -6.93
CA ARG A 152 -21.27 2.26 -6.22
C ARG A 152 -21.77 0.93 -6.80
N GLU A 153 -21.26 0.56 -7.96
CA GLU A 153 -21.60 -0.67 -8.68
C GLU A 153 -20.38 -1.60 -8.77
N GLY A 154 -20.61 -2.90 -8.95
CA GLY A 154 -19.55 -3.89 -9.00
C GLY A 154 -18.78 -4.07 -7.70
N CYS A 155 -19.39 -3.68 -6.57
CA CYS A 155 -18.82 -3.90 -5.24
C CYS A 155 -18.93 -5.38 -4.86
N GLN A 156 -17.93 -5.89 -4.13
CA GLN A 156 -18.03 -7.24 -3.57
C GLN A 156 -19.22 -7.27 -2.61
N LYS A 157 -20.17 -8.17 -2.86
CA LYS A 157 -21.22 -8.44 -1.89
C LYS A 157 -20.59 -9.18 -0.74
N GLN A 158 -20.72 -8.63 0.46
CA GLN A 158 -20.37 -9.37 1.68
C GLN A 158 -21.09 -10.71 1.70
N ARG A 159 -20.31 -11.77 1.86
CA ARG A 159 -20.83 -13.10 2.20
C ARG A 159 -20.89 -13.24 3.71
#